data_af232b450925bb1d58c84eae755cf84a
#
_entry.id   af232b450925bb1d58c84eae755cf84a
#
_cell.length_a   1.000
_cell.length_b   1.000
_cell.length_c   1.000
_cell.angle_alpha   90.00
_cell.angle_beta   90.00
_cell.angle_gamma   90.00
#
_symmetry.space_group_name_H-M   'P 1'
#
loop_
_entity.id
_entity.type
_entity.pdbx_description
1 polymer ?
#
loop_
_entity_poly.entity_id
_entity_poly.type
_entity_poly.pdbx_seq_one_letter_code
_entity_poly.pdbx_strand_id
1 'polypeptide(L)'
;MSKGVIYILTNPSFPDYIKIGYAKNLERRLQQLNRSETIPFAFRAYAVYEVESALTDKELHKLIDRLNPDLRSIETFDGRERVKEFYAMSAEDAYSLLESIAKISGTQERLKRVQPEGHEIIDEQIAEEVREEARRGPFRFSECRIPFGAEIVFVDDESVRPTVVDDRHIEYNGETTSLSALAQKLKGFTHPVQGTIWFTYNGEKLDDLRTRIAQQE
;
A
#
# COMPACT_ATOMS: atom_id res chain seq x y z
N MET A 1 -10.05 34.06 -11.64
CA MET A 1 -10.18 32.61 -11.93
C MET A 1 -9.53 31.86 -10.79
N SER A 2 -10.14 30.81 -10.28
CA SER A 2 -9.59 30.09 -9.12
C SER A 2 -8.53 29.09 -9.60
N LYS A 3 -7.26 29.45 -9.39
CA LYS A 3 -6.13 28.54 -9.59
C LYS A 3 -6.28 27.32 -8.70
N GLY A 4 -5.88 26.16 -9.17
CA GLY A 4 -5.86 24.90 -8.42
C GLY A 4 -4.95 23.89 -9.10
N VAL A 5 -5.00 22.66 -8.65
CA VAL A 5 -4.18 21.58 -9.20
C VAL A 5 -5.06 20.39 -9.56
N ILE A 6 -4.77 19.75 -10.68
CA ILE A 6 -5.11 18.36 -10.91
C ILE A 6 -4.04 17.53 -10.21
N TYR A 7 -4.44 16.52 -9.48
CA TYR A 7 -3.53 15.64 -8.75
C TYR A 7 -3.69 14.19 -9.19
N ILE A 8 -2.60 13.46 -9.15
CA ILE A 8 -2.56 12.00 -9.18
C ILE A 8 -2.18 11.57 -7.77
N LEU A 9 -3.05 10.81 -7.10
CA LEU A 9 -2.76 10.23 -5.80
C LEU A 9 -2.60 8.73 -5.92
N THR A 10 -1.67 8.20 -5.14
CA THR A 10 -1.46 6.78 -4.89
C THR A 10 -1.81 6.44 -3.45
N ASN A 11 -2.08 5.16 -3.20
CA ASN A 11 -2.25 4.63 -1.86
C ASN A 11 -1.73 3.19 -1.82
N PRO A 12 -0.82 2.85 -0.92
CA PRO A 12 -0.27 1.49 -0.82
C PRO A 12 -1.32 0.40 -0.56
N SER A 13 -2.50 0.74 -0.01
CA SER A 13 -3.62 -0.19 0.15
C SER A 13 -4.28 -0.60 -1.18
N PHE A 14 -4.09 0.20 -2.25
CA PHE A 14 -4.71 0.02 -3.57
C PHE A 14 -3.68 0.20 -4.68
N PRO A 15 -2.67 -0.69 -4.79
CA PRO A 15 -1.52 -0.51 -5.70
C PRO A 15 -1.91 -0.49 -7.18
N ASP A 16 -3.00 -1.18 -7.52
CA ASP A 16 -3.50 -1.28 -8.90
C ASP A 16 -4.40 -0.09 -9.31
N TYR A 17 -4.63 0.85 -8.38
CA TYR A 17 -5.50 1.99 -8.59
C TYR A 17 -4.82 3.29 -8.24
N ILE A 18 -5.12 4.30 -9.04
CA ILE A 18 -4.79 5.69 -8.74
C ILE A 18 -6.07 6.51 -8.60
N LYS A 19 -5.95 7.65 -7.94
CA LYS A 19 -7.02 8.64 -7.88
C LYS A 19 -6.59 9.90 -8.62
N ILE A 20 -7.40 10.32 -9.61
CA ILE A 20 -7.24 11.60 -10.28
C ILE A 20 -8.35 12.54 -9.80
N GLY A 21 -8.02 13.79 -9.56
CA GLY A 21 -9.02 14.78 -9.16
C GLY A 21 -8.44 16.20 -9.11
N TYR A 22 -9.30 17.14 -8.76
CA TYR A 22 -8.97 18.57 -8.66
C TYR A 22 -9.05 19.06 -7.22
N ALA A 23 -8.13 19.94 -6.84
CA ALA A 23 -8.21 20.69 -5.59
C ALA A 23 -7.71 22.12 -5.75
N LYS A 24 -8.34 23.07 -5.04
CA LYS A 24 -7.78 24.41 -4.86
C LYS A 24 -6.62 24.42 -3.86
N ASN A 25 -6.65 23.51 -2.88
CA ASN A 25 -5.61 23.29 -1.89
C ASN A 25 -5.43 21.78 -1.72
N LEU A 26 -4.31 21.26 -2.20
CA LEU A 26 -4.01 19.82 -2.19
C LEU A 26 -3.79 19.30 -0.76
N GLU A 27 -3.07 20.03 0.05
CA GLU A 27 -2.77 19.63 1.44
C GLU A 27 -4.07 19.41 2.25
N ARG A 28 -4.99 20.37 2.17
CA ARG A 28 -6.31 20.26 2.80
C ARG A 28 -7.10 19.06 2.24
N ARG A 29 -6.96 18.78 0.95
CA ARG A 29 -7.62 17.64 0.30
C ARG A 29 -7.05 16.31 0.80
N LEU A 30 -5.73 16.19 0.89
CA LEU A 30 -5.06 15.01 1.46
C LEU A 30 -5.46 14.79 2.92
N GLN A 31 -5.48 15.84 3.74
CA GLN A 31 -5.96 15.76 5.12
C GLN A 31 -7.40 15.26 5.22
N GLN A 32 -8.29 15.67 4.30
CA GLN A 32 -9.67 15.18 4.26
C GLN A 32 -9.76 13.70 3.87
N LEU A 33 -8.98 13.27 2.87
CA LEU A 33 -8.98 11.88 2.41
C LEU A 33 -8.38 10.93 3.45
N ASN A 34 -7.36 11.38 4.16
CA ASN A 34 -6.61 10.59 5.14
C ASN A 34 -7.22 10.63 6.56
N ARG A 35 -8.38 11.24 6.74
CA ARG A 35 -9.10 11.22 8.04
C ARG A 35 -9.76 9.88 8.35
N SER A 36 -9.95 9.04 7.35
CA SER A 36 -10.64 7.75 7.53
C SER A 36 -9.66 6.73 8.11
N GLU A 37 -9.98 6.19 9.28
CA GLU A 37 -9.26 5.09 9.91
C GLU A 37 -9.53 3.73 9.24
N THR A 38 -10.41 3.68 8.24
CA THR A 38 -10.78 2.44 7.53
C THR A 38 -9.76 2.02 6.47
N ILE A 39 -8.86 2.92 6.08
CA ILE A 39 -7.82 2.65 5.08
C ILE A 39 -6.47 2.58 5.80
N PRO A 40 -5.74 1.44 5.73
CA PRO A 40 -4.50 1.23 6.49
C PRO A 40 -3.39 2.23 6.19
N PHE A 41 -3.28 2.67 4.93
CA PHE A 41 -2.25 3.62 4.49
C PHE A 41 -2.85 4.90 3.96
N ALA A 42 -2.12 6.00 4.10
CA ALA A 42 -2.55 7.31 3.64
C ALA A 42 -2.45 7.45 2.11
N PHE A 43 -3.35 8.26 1.53
CA PHE A 43 -3.17 8.78 0.18
C PHE A 43 -2.02 9.78 0.16
N ARG A 44 -1.19 9.70 -0.87
CA ARG A 44 -0.08 10.61 -1.12
C ARG A 44 -0.11 11.13 -2.55
N ALA A 45 0.46 12.32 -2.75
CA ALA A 45 0.58 12.90 -4.06
C ALA A 45 1.72 12.26 -4.84
N TYR A 46 1.43 11.73 -6.03
CA TYR A 46 2.43 11.28 -7.00
C TYR A 46 2.83 12.40 -7.96
N ALA A 47 1.86 13.17 -8.43
CA ALA A 47 2.09 14.31 -9.31
C ALA A 47 1.00 15.37 -9.15
N VAL A 48 1.36 16.59 -9.51
CA VAL A 48 0.46 17.75 -9.53
C VAL A 48 0.61 18.50 -10.85
N TYR A 49 -0.50 18.97 -11.38
CA TYR A 49 -0.55 19.80 -12.58
C TYR A 49 -1.34 21.07 -12.27
N GLU A 50 -0.66 22.23 -12.27
CA GLU A 50 -1.27 23.52 -12.00
C GLU A 50 -2.21 23.94 -13.14
N VAL A 51 -3.47 24.24 -12.82
CA VAL A 51 -4.50 24.58 -13.80
C VAL A 51 -5.25 25.85 -13.41
N GLU A 52 -5.73 26.59 -14.41
CA GLU A 52 -6.46 27.84 -14.20
C GLU A 52 -7.94 27.64 -13.85
N SER A 53 -8.49 26.43 -14.08
CA SER A 53 -9.91 26.16 -13.90
C SER A 53 -10.18 24.72 -13.47
N ALA A 54 -11.18 24.53 -12.59
CA ALA A 54 -11.72 23.22 -12.21
C ALA A 54 -12.39 22.47 -13.39
N LEU A 55 -12.74 23.15 -14.47
CA LEU A 55 -13.30 22.51 -15.67
C LEU A 55 -12.31 21.55 -16.33
N THR A 56 -11.01 21.79 -16.17
CA THR A 56 -9.94 20.93 -16.70
C THR A 56 -10.02 19.50 -16.13
N ASP A 57 -10.38 19.35 -14.87
CA ASP A 57 -10.59 18.05 -14.23
C ASP A 57 -11.71 17.25 -14.90
N LYS A 58 -12.87 17.87 -15.12
CA LYS A 58 -13.99 17.22 -15.78
C LYS A 58 -13.70 16.79 -17.21
N GLU A 59 -12.98 17.64 -17.96
CA GLU A 59 -12.59 17.30 -19.34
C GLU A 59 -11.54 16.20 -19.38
N LEU A 60 -10.60 16.18 -18.41
CA LEU A 60 -9.64 15.08 -18.27
C LEU A 60 -10.35 13.75 -17.99
N HIS A 61 -11.30 13.72 -17.06
CA HIS A 61 -12.09 12.52 -16.78
C HIS A 61 -12.85 12.04 -18.02
N LYS A 62 -13.50 12.94 -18.77
CA LYS A 62 -14.18 12.60 -20.02
C LYS A 62 -13.22 12.06 -21.08
N LEU A 63 -12.00 12.61 -21.15
CA LEU A 63 -10.99 12.12 -22.08
C LEU A 63 -10.58 10.69 -21.76
N ILE A 64 -10.27 10.41 -20.50
CA ILE A 64 -9.91 9.06 -20.05
C ILE A 64 -11.06 8.08 -20.28
N ASP A 65 -12.29 8.44 -19.92
CA ASP A 65 -13.48 7.62 -20.08
C ASP A 65 -13.78 7.28 -21.57
N ARG A 66 -13.44 8.20 -22.50
CA ARG A 66 -13.59 7.97 -23.94
C ARG A 66 -12.49 7.07 -24.52
N LEU A 67 -11.27 7.21 -24.00
CA LEU A 67 -10.14 6.40 -24.48
C LEU A 67 -10.24 4.97 -23.99
N ASN A 68 -10.61 4.77 -22.74
CA ASN A 68 -10.83 3.46 -22.15
C ASN A 68 -11.81 3.54 -20.96
N PRO A 69 -13.11 3.25 -21.18
CA PRO A 69 -14.12 3.32 -20.12
C PRO A 69 -13.90 2.27 -19.02
N ASP A 70 -13.20 1.17 -19.32
CA ASP A 70 -12.96 0.08 -18.36
C ASP A 70 -11.92 0.44 -17.30
N LEU A 71 -11.14 1.51 -17.51
CA LEU A 71 -10.17 1.98 -16.53
C LEU A 71 -10.83 2.57 -15.27
N ARG A 72 -12.03 3.12 -15.41
CA ARG A 72 -12.71 3.79 -14.31
C ARG A 72 -13.44 2.81 -13.39
N SER A 73 -13.19 2.90 -12.09
CA SER A 73 -13.93 2.10 -11.11
C SER A 73 -15.38 2.58 -11.03
N ILE A 74 -16.31 1.74 -11.48
CA ILE A 74 -17.76 1.96 -11.37
C ILE A 74 -18.31 0.91 -10.40
N GLU A 75 -19.11 1.36 -9.44
CA GLU A 75 -19.75 0.48 -8.46
C GLU A 75 -21.25 0.73 -8.48
N THR A 76 -22.04 -0.33 -8.55
CA THR A 76 -23.48 -0.25 -8.37
C THR A 76 -23.81 -0.54 -6.91
N PHE A 77 -24.30 0.45 -6.20
CA PHE A 77 -24.76 0.33 -4.82
C PHE A 77 -26.21 0.78 -4.71
N ASP A 78 -27.05 -0.06 -4.14
CA ASP A 78 -28.50 0.21 -3.95
C ASP A 78 -29.21 0.64 -5.26
N GLY A 79 -28.88 -0.04 -6.38
CA GLY A 79 -29.44 0.24 -7.70
C GLY A 79 -28.99 1.55 -8.33
N ARG A 80 -27.99 2.25 -7.75
CA ARG A 80 -27.42 3.49 -8.28
C ARG A 80 -25.96 3.27 -8.68
N GLU A 81 -25.61 3.71 -9.87
CA GLU A 81 -24.20 3.73 -10.29
C GLU A 81 -23.47 4.85 -9.53
N ARG A 82 -22.34 4.46 -8.89
CA ARG A 82 -21.39 5.38 -8.28
C ARG A 82 -20.12 5.38 -9.12
N VAL A 83 -19.94 6.42 -9.90
CA VAL A 83 -18.71 6.64 -10.67
C VAL A 83 -17.65 7.17 -9.71
N LYS A 84 -16.60 6.39 -9.49
CA LYS A 84 -15.49 6.78 -8.60
C LYS A 84 -14.40 7.52 -9.38
N GLU A 85 -13.64 8.35 -8.69
CA GLU A 85 -12.45 9.03 -9.25
C GLU A 85 -11.20 8.13 -9.15
N PHE A 86 -11.39 6.80 -9.16
CA PHE A 86 -10.34 5.79 -9.16
C PHE A 86 -10.22 5.16 -10.53
N TYR A 87 -8.99 4.96 -10.97
CA TYR A 87 -8.66 4.39 -12.25
C TYR A 87 -7.71 3.19 -12.08
N ALA A 88 -8.00 2.10 -12.75
CA ALA A 88 -7.15 0.90 -12.81
C ALA A 88 -6.02 1.14 -13.83
N MET A 89 -5.07 1.97 -13.46
CA MET A 89 -3.87 2.28 -14.24
C MET A 89 -2.70 2.60 -13.32
N SER A 90 -1.48 2.52 -13.84
CA SER A 90 -0.29 2.93 -13.11
C SER A 90 -0.23 4.45 -12.95
N ALA A 91 0.43 4.92 -11.88
CA ALA A 91 0.66 6.34 -11.67
C ALA A 91 1.52 6.94 -12.79
N GLU A 92 2.42 6.13 -13.38
CA GLU A 92 3.27 6.54 -14.50
C GLU A 92 2.47 6.73 -15.79
N ASP A 93 1.51 5.85 -16.10
CA ASP A 93 0.64 6.01 -17.26
C ASP A 93 -0.21 7.27 -17.15
N ALA A 94 -0.76 7.52 -15.96
CA ALA A 94 -1.50 8.75 -15.69
C ALA A 94 -0.63 10.00 -15.80
N TYR A 95 0.62 9.94 -15.31
CA TYR A 95 1.58 11.03 -15.47
C TYR A 95 1.90 11.29 -16.94
N SER A 96 2.16 10.25 -17.73
CA SER A 96 2.44 10.34 -19.18
C SER A 96 1.28 10.96 -19.94
N LEU A 97 0.04 10.68 -19.53
CA LEU A 97 -1.15 11.34 -20.10
C LEU A 97 -1.14 12.85 -19.80
N LEU A 98 -0.92 13.26 -18.54
CA LEU A 98 -0.82 14.66 -18.17
C LEU A 98 0.37 15.35 -18.84
N GLU A 99 1.49 14.67 -18.99
CA GLU A 99 2.66 15.19 -19.70
C GLU A 99 2.37 15.46 -21.17
N SER A 100 1.65 14.58 -21.83
CA SER A 100 1.20 14.76 -23.21
C SER A 100 0.31 15.98 -23.34
N ILE A 101 -0.65 16.15 -22.43
CA ILE A 101 -1.52 17.33 -22.37
C ILE A 101 -0.70 18.61 -22.14
N ALA A 102 0.25 18.58 -21.20
CA ALA A 102 1.12 19.69 -20.89
C ALA A 102 2.01 20.10 -22.08
N LYS A 103 2.53 19.12 -22.83
CA LYS A 103 3.30 19.34 -24.06
C LYS A 103 2.46 20.00 -25.16
N ILE A 104 1.24 19.49 -25.39
CA ILE A 104 0.32 20.04 -26.40
C ILE A 104 -0.08 21.48 -26.05
N SER A 105 -0.30 21.77 -24.77
CA SER A 105 -0.72 23.10 -24.30
C SER A 105 0.43 24.06 -24.01
N GLY A 106 1.69 23.61 -24.13
CA GLY A 106 2.87 24.43 -23.83
C GLY A 106 3.00 24.85 -22.37
N THR A 107 2.60 23.96 -21.45
CA THR A 107 2.55 24.21 -19.99
C THR A 107 3.29 23.16 -19.17
N GLN A 108 4.37 22.60 -19.73
CA GLN A 108 5.14 21.53 -19.09
C GLN A 108 5.69 21.93 -17.71
N GLU A 109 6.03 23.20 -17.55
CA GLU A 109 6.54 23.76 -16.30
C GLU A 109 5.54 23.69 -15.13
N ARG A 110 4.25 23.49 -15.44
CA ARG A 110 3.16 23.37 -14.45
C ARG A 110 2.96 21.94 -13.95
N LEU A 111 3.52 20.96 -14.65
CA LEU A 111 3.45 19.54 -14.24
C LEU A 111 4.69 19.18 -13.42
N LYS A 112 4.47 18.70 -12.20
CA LYS A 112 5.53 18.37 -11.27
C LYS A 112 5.29 16.99 -10.66
N ARG A 113 6.34 16.17 -10.58
CA ARG A 113 6.34 14.96 -9.74
C ARG A 113 6.57 15.37 -8.29
N VAL A 114 5.88 14.69 -7.40
CA VAL A 114 6.09 14.81 -5.95
C VAL A 114 6.94 13.62 -5.52
N GLN A 115 8.06 13.90 -4.89
CA GLN A 115 8.91 12.84 -4.35
C GLN A 115 8.33 12.35 -3.02
N PRO A 116 8.29 11.02 -2.78
CA PRO A 116 7.84 10.50 -1.50
C PRO A 116 8.81 10.89 -0.38
N GLU A 117 8.29 11.21 0.79
CA GLU A 117 9.08 11.64 1.95
C GLU A 117 8.98 10.63 3.10
N GLY A 118 10.11 10.38 3.79
CA GLY A 118 10.20 9.72 5.09
C GLY A 118 9.29 8.52 5.29
N HIS A 119 8.19 8.71 6.02
CA HIS A 119 7.20 7.68 6.35
C HIS A 119 6.48 7.09 5.12
N GLU A 120 6.33 7.85 4.04
CA GLU A 120 5.68 7.37 2.82
C GLU A 120 6.47 6.25 2.13
N ILE A 121 7.81 6.32 2.19
CA ILE A 121 8.70 5.27 1.67
C ILE A 121 8.58 4.01 2.53
N ILE A 122 8.52 4.18 3.85
CA ILE A 122 8.38 3.08 4.80
C ILE A 122 7.03 2.39 4.60
N ASP A 123 5.94 3.15 4.48
CA ASP A 123 4.60 2.62 4.25
C ASP A 123 4.50 1.80 2.96
N GLU A 124 5.21 2.22 1.91
CA GLU A 124 5.24 1.46 0.65
C GLU A 124 5.97 0.14 0.78
N GLN A 125 7.12 0.13 1.46
CA GLN A 125 7.88 -1.09 1.74
C GLN A 125 7.06 -2.08 2.55
N ILE A 126 6.42 -1.62 3.64
CA ILE A 126 5.57 -2.45 4.49
C ILE A 126 4.38 -3.01 3.70
N ALA A 127 3.73 -2.19 2.89
CA ALA A 127 2.59 -2.65 2.09
C ALA A 127 3.02 -3.70 1.05
N GLU A 128 4.21 -3.57 0.46
CA GLU A 128 4.74 -4.58 -0.47
C GLU A 128 5.08 -5.88 0.25
N GLU A 129 5.74 -5.82 1.41
CA GLU A 129 6.05 -6.99 2.23
C GLU A 129 4.76 -7.76 2.61
N VAL A 130 3.73 -7.06 3.07
CA VAL A 130 2.44 -7.68 3.42
C VAL A 130 1.77 -8.32 2.20
N ARG A 131 1.86 -7.69 1.02
CA ARG A 131 1.32 -8.26 -0.22
C ARG A 131 2.08 -9.51 -0.68
N GLU A 132 3.40 -9.50 -0.59
CA GLU A 132 4.21 -10.66 -0.92
C GLU A 132 3.89 -11.84 0.01
N GLU A 133 3.75 -11.58 1.32
CA GLU A 133 3.34 -12.59 2.27
C GLU A 133 1.95 -13.15 1.94
N ALA A 134 0.99 -12.27 1.59
CA ALA A 134 -0.34 -12.69 1.19
C ALA A 134 -0.33 -13.56 -0.10
N ARG A 135 0.55 -13.26 -1.06
CA ARG A 135 0.72 -14.08 -2.28
C ARG A 135 1.33 -15.44 -1.99
N ARG A 136 2.27 -15.52 -1.04
CA ARG A 136 2.90 -16.78 -0.60
C ARG A 136 1.94 -17.65 0.23
N GLY A 137 0.78 -17.11 0.63
CA GLY A 137 -0.13 -17.76 1.56
C GLY A 137 0.34 -17.66 3.01
N PRO A 138 -0.52 -18.08 3.98
CA PRO A 138 -0.17 -18.01 5.39
C PRO A 138 1.05 -18.86 5.70
N PHE A 139 1.97 -18.34 6.52
CA PHE A 139 3.13 -19.06 7.00
C PHE A 139 2.69 -20.28 7.83
N ARG A 140 3.36 -21.41 7.63
CA ARG A 140 3.15 -22.63 8.39
C ARG A 140 4.48 -23.18 8.90
N PHE A 141 4.55 -23.46 10.21
CA PHE A 141 5.76 -23.98 10.83
C PHE A 141 6.13 -25.37 10.28
N SER A 142 5.13 -26.22 9.97
CA SER A 142 5.36 -27.55 9.39
C SER A 142 6.02 -27.49 8.01
N GLU A 143 5.63 -26.53 7.15
CA GLU A 143 6.27 -26.31 5.84
C GLU A 143 7.76 -25.95 5.98
N CYS A 144 8.13 -25.28 7.08
CA CYS A 144 9.51 -24.95 7.42
C CYS A 144 10.21 -26.00 8.26
N ARG A 145 9.60 -27.17 8.46
CA ARG A 145 10.14 -28.29 9.27
C ARG A 145 10.45 -27.88 10.72
N ILE A 146 9.69 -26.92 11.26
CA ILE A 146 9.81 -26.46 12.64
C ILE A 146 8.80 -27.24 13.47
N PRO A 147 9.24 -28.02 14.48
CA PRO A 147 8.33 -28.84 15.29
C PRO A 147 7.53 -27.98 16.27
N PHE A 148 6.34 -28.45 16.64
CA PHE A 148 5.58 -27.87 17.73
C PHE A 148 6.37 -28.02 19.04
N GLY A 149 6.34 -27.02 19.91
CA GLY A 149 7.17 -26.93 21.09
C GLY A 149 8.56 -26.31 20.84
N ALA A 150 8.93 -26.03 19.60
CA ALA A 150 10.19 -25.36 19.32
C ALA A 150 10.16 -23.90 19.79
N GLU A 151 11.28 -23.41 20.30
CA GLU A 151 11.48 -22.00 20.58
C GLU A 151 11.98 -21.28 19.33
N ILE A 152 11.42 -20.11 19.07
CA ILE A 152 11.91 -19.14 18.09
C ILE A 152 12.36 -17.89 18.82
N VAL A 153 13.19 -17.08 18.18
CA VAL A 153 13.83 -15.92 18.82
C VAL A 153 13.47 -14.66 18.07
N PHE A 154 13.09 -13.60 18.79
CA PHE A 154 12.83 -12.31 18.20
C PHE A 154 14.15 -11.61 17.81
N VAL A 155 14.22 -11.05 16.60
CA VAL A 155 15.48 -10.52 16.00
C VAL A 155 16.08 -9.39 16.82
N ASP A 156 15.26 -8.49 17.35
CA ASP A 156 15.75 -7.29 18.05
C ASP A 156 15.98 -7.51 19.55
N ASP A 157 15.51 -8.63 20.11
CA ASP A 157 15.68 -8.95 21.53
C ASP A 157 15.67 -10.48 21.73
N GLU A 158 16.85 -11.05 21.95
CA GLU A 158 17.03 -12.49 22.13
C GLU A 158 16.39 -13.05 23.42
N SER A 159 15.97 -12.18 24.34
CA SER A 159 15.25 -12.60 25.54
C SER A 159 13.78 -12.96 25.25
N VAL A 160 13.25 -12.47 24.11
CA VAL A 160 11.90 -12.77 23.64
C VAL A 160 11.93 -14.08 22.84
N ARG A 161 11.49 -15.17 23.50
CA ARG A 161 11.52 -16.56 22.98
C ARG A 161 10.15 -17.19 23.03
N PRO A 162 9.26 -16.88 22.08
CA PRO A 162 7.98 -17.57 22.00
C PRO A 162 8.14 -19.03 21.56
N THR A 163 7.20 -19.87 22.01
CA THR A 163 7.15 -21.30 21.69
C THR A 163 6.10 -21.56 20.62
N VAL A 164 6.40 -22.40 19.63
CA VAL A 164 5.47 -22.82 18.59
C VAL A 164 4.42 -23.76 19.17
N VAL A 165 3.14 -23.37 19.12
CA VAL A 165 2.02 -24.14 19.67
C VAL A 165 1.39 -25.05 18.62
N ASP A 166 1.12 -24.49 17.46
CA ASP A 166 0.57 -25.19 16.30
C ASP A 166 1.17 -24.64 15.01
N ASP A 167 0.57 -24.99 13.88
CA ASP A 167 1.09 -24.64 12.55
C ASP A 167 1.10 -23.13 12.23
N ARG A 168 0.38 -22.33 13.01
CA ARG A 168 0.22 -20.88 12.79
C ARG A 168 0.41 -20.01 14.03
N HIS A 169 0.39 -20.62 15.21
CA HIS A 169 0.38 -19.89 16.48
C HIS A 169 1.61 -20.18 17.31
N ILE A 170 1.97 -19.19 18.07
CA ILE A 170 3.04 -19.20 19.07
C ILE A 170 2.47 -18.81 20.42
N GLU A 171 3.09 -19.25 21.50
CA GLU A 171 2.79 -18.83 22.86
C GLU A 171 3.91 -17.93 23.38
N TYR A 172 3.54 -16.78 23.92
CA TYR A 172 4.46 -15.88 24.60
C TYR A 172 3.80 -15.28 25.85
N ASN A 173 4.47 -15.43 27.01
CA ASN A 173 3.95 -14.99 28.32
C ASN A 173 2.55 -15.54 28.65
N GLY A 174 2.24 -16.78 28.23
CA GLY A 174 0.94 -17.42 28.48
C GLY A 174 -0.18 -16.98 27.52
N GLU A 175 0.12 -16.15 26.53
CA GLU A 175 -0.82 -15.74 25.49
C GLU A 175 -0.52 -16.45 24.15
N THR A 176 -1.51 -17.11 23.56
CA THR A 176 -1.42 -17.65 22.21
C THR A 176 -1.69 -16.54 21.18
N THR A 177 -0.78 -16.37 20.24
CA THR A 177 -0.84 -15.29 19.23
C THR A 177 -0.19 -15.73 17.91
N SER A 178 -0.24 -14.87 16.88
CA SER A 178 0.50 -15.10 15.62
C SER A 178 1.84 -14.36 15.62
N LEU A 179 2.76 -14.77 14.72
CA LEU A 179 4.04 -14.07 14.50
C LEU A 179 3.85 -12.58 14.23
N SER A 180 2.92 -12.25 13.32
CA SER A 180 2.65 -10.87 12.93
C SER A 180 2.08 -10.03 14.05
N ALA A 181 1.15 -10.58 14.84
CA ALA A 181 0.56 -9.88 15.98
C ALA A 181 1.58 -9.64 17.10
N LEU A 182 2.45 -10.62 17.39
CA LEU A 182 3.50 -10.44 18.39
C LEU A 182 4.55 -9.42 17.91
N ALA A 183 4.99 -9.51 16.66
CA ALA A 183 5.94 -8.55 16.08
C ALA A 183 5.36 -7.12 16.10
N GLN A 184 4.09 -6.95 15.71
CA GLN A 184 3.40 -5.66 15.76
C GLN A 184 3.38 -5.07 17.17
N LYS A 185 3.04 -5.89 18.19
CA LYS A 185 3.01 -5.49 19.61
C LYS A 185 4.39 -5.07 20.12
N LEU A 186 5.43 -5.88 19.82
CA LEU A 186 6.81 -5.62 20.27
C LEU A 186 7.44 -4.40 19.63
N LYS A 187 7.16 -4.15 18.35
CA LYS A 187 7.68 -3.00 17.59
C LYS A 187 6.85 -1.72 17.76
N GLY A 188 5.64 -1.81 18.31
CA GLY A 188 4.73 -0.68 18.45
C GLY A 188 4.16 -0.18 17.11
N PHE A 189 4.08 -1.03 16.09
CA PHE A 189 3.50 -0.66 14.81
C PHE A 189 1.98 -0.57 14.89
N THR A 190 1.41 0.42 14.20
CA THR A 190 -0.04 0.64 14.11
C THR A 190 -0.70 -0.07 12.92
N HIS A 191 0.09 -0.70 12.06
CA HIS A 191 -0.34 -1.37 10.83
C HIS A 191 0.15 -2.83 10.80
N PRO A 192 -0.47 -3.70 9.97
CA PRO A 192 -0.03 -5.08 9.81
C PRO A 192 1.43 -5.17 9.37
N VAL A 193 2.15 -6.17 9.89
CA VAL A 193 3.55 -6.42 9.56
C VAL A 193 3.74 -7.88 9.16
N GLN A 194 4.75 -8.14 8.34
CA GLN A 194 5.18 -9.49 8.02
C GLN A 194 5.91 -10.08 9.24
N GLY A 195 5.26 -11.04 9.93
CA GLY A 195 5.82 -11.64 11.15
C GLY A 195 7.12 -12.42 10.93
N THR A 196 7.25 -13.10 9.80
CA THR A 196 8.37 -14.04 9.51
C THR A 196 9.74 -13.40 9.46
N ILE A 197 9.84 -12.11 9.16
CA ILE A 197 11.12 -11.38 9.12
C ILE A 197 11.65 -11.00 10.53
N TRP A 198 10.77 -11.04 11.54
CA TRP A 198 11.08 -10.60 12.90
C TRP A 198 11.46 -11.75 13.84
N PHE A 199 11.39 -12.99 13.40
CA PHE A 199 11.75 -14.15 14.20
C PHE A 199 12.74 -15.04 13.48
N THR A 200 13.61 -15.70 14.28
CA THR A 200 14.58 -16.68 13.81
C THR A 200 14.33 -18.04 14.43
N TYR A 201 14.69 -19.08 13.70
CA TYR A 201 14.79 -20.44 14.18
C TYR A 201 16.19 -20.97 13.87
N ASN A 202 16.91 -21.46 14.89
CA ASN A 202 18.32 -21.89 14.76
C ASN A 202 19.25 -20.83 14.14
N GLY A 203 18.97 -19.54 14.39
CA GLY A 203 19.75 -18.41 13.88
C GLY A 203 19.41 -17.95 12.46
N GLU A 204 18.50 -18.63 11.76
CA GLU A 204 18.02 -18.25 10.43
C GLU A 204 16.64 -17.57 10.53
N LYS A 205 16.40 -16.45 9.81
CA LYS A 205 15.09 -15.82 9.76
C LYS A 205 14.04 -16.76 9.16
N LEU A 206 12.84 -16.75 9.70
CA LEU A 206 11.77 -17.62 9.23
C LEU A 206 11.40 -17.40 7.77
N ASP A 207 11.52 -16.16 7.27
CA ASP A 207 11.28 -15.85 5.86
C ASP A 207 12.35 -16.40 4.93
N ASP A 208 13.63 -16.32 5.34
CA ASP A 208 14.75 -16.90 4.62
C ASP A 208 14.67 -18.43 4.58
N LEU A 209 14.35 -19.03 5.74
CA LEU A 209 14.13 -20.46 5.89
C LEU A 209 13.02 -20.96 4.97
N ARG A 210 11.86 -20.27 4.95
CA ARG A 210 10.74 -20.58 4.05
C ARG A 210 11.15 -20.51 2.58
N THR A 211 11.86 -19.46 2.21
CA THR A 211 12.33 -19.26 0.83
C THR A 211 13.32 -20.37 0.42
N ARG A 212 14.25 -20.73 1.30
CA ARG A 212 15.23 -21.79 1.04
C ARG A 212 14.58 -23.15 0.88
N ILE A 213 13.58 -23.49 1.70
CA ILE A 213 12.88 -24.79 1.61
C ILE A 213 12.04 -24.86 0.33
N ALA A 214 11.32 -23.79 -0.02
CA ALA A 214 10.53 -23.73 -1.26
C ALA A 214 11.37 -23.87 -2.54
N GLN A 215 12.67 -23.54 -2.50
CA GLN A 215 13.60 -23.74 -3.64
C GLN A 215 14.16 -25.16 -3.72
N GLN A 216 13.96 -25.98 -2.69
CA GLN A 216 14.46 -27.36 -2.63
C GLN A 216 13.42 -28.42 -3.00
N GLU A 217 12.15 -27.99 -3.19
CA GLU A 217 11.04 -28.82 -3.66
C GLU A 217 10.81 -28.64 -5.17
#